data_bf6fff79415895cc3e51de61002111ff
#
_entry.id   bf6fff79415895cc3e51de61002111ff
#
_cell.length_a   1.000
_cell.length_b   1.000
_cell.length_c   1.000
_cell.angle_alpha   90.00
_cell.angle_beta   90.00
_cell.angle_gamma   90.00
#
_symmetry.space_group_name_H-M   'P 1'
#
loop_
_entity.id
_entity.type
_entity.pdbx_description
1 polymer ?
#
loop_
_entity_poly.entity_id
_entity_poly.type
_entity_poly.pdbx_seq_one_letter_code
_entity_poly.pdbx_strand_id
1 'polypeptide(L)'
;MKKLKYLLMACCAACVWLAACSDDDYEPLPDWWWEQTGEPAVYPEPEPVDNKVVAHRGCYAETGFPQNSVAGLKKAVEMKLFASECDIHLTKDGKVVVYHDDYYLGNTCFKDATYAELCAKGTLANGEKLPLLEEFIDVVLEGGCTQLWIDVKTLGDEAGGNAEASRTGIAAAQIVHEKRAKNFVGFIVGRLAIRDKVIPAVRSAWPVSYGAAAYEPGDFIARDIPWANMKLADFGLDTKRAKSFPENKVRLSLWQIDTDEQMQGSQGIRSDVYGITNYPLRMMDKLGLR
;
A
#
# COMPACT_ATOMS: atom_id res chain seq x y z
N MET A 1 -8.14 -8.54 42.11
CA MET A 1 -9.47 -8.67 41.49
C MET A 1 -9.73 -7.73 40.28
N LYS A 2 -9.00 -6.64 40.10
CA LYS A 2 -9.15 -5.74 38.92
C LYS A 2 -8.52 -6.29 37.62
N LYS A 3 -7.43 -7.07 37.70
CA LYS A 3 -6.73 -7.62 36.50
C LYS A 3 -7.49 -8.75 35.78
N LEU A 4 -8.42 -9.43 36.43
CA LEU A 4 -9.17 -10.53 35.81
C LEU A 4 -10.36 -10.04 34.95
N LYS A 5 -10.86 -8.83 35.19
CA LYS A 5 -11.95 -8.23 34.38
C LYS A 5 -11.50 -7.84 32.97
N TYR A 6 -10.24 -7.46 32.80
CA TYR A 6 -9.72 -6.99 31.50
C TYR A 6 -9.39 -8.13 30.54
N LEU A 7 -9.06 -9.34 31.05
CA LEU A 7 -8.77 -10.51 30.20
C LEU A 7 -10.04 -11.06 29.54
N LEU A 8 -11.21 -10.89 30.16
CA LEU A 8 -12.50 -11.33 29.59
C LEU A 8 -13.07 -10.34 28.55
N MET A 9 -12.71 -9.04 28.62
CA MET A 9 -13.13 -8.08 27.61
C MET A 9 -12.34 -8.17 26.31
N ALA A 10 -11.05 -8.54 26.35
CA ALA A 10 -10.23 -8.71 25.14
C ALA A 10 -10.71 -9.88 24.26
N CYS A 11 -11.27 -10.95 24.85
CA CYS A 11 -11.85 -12.05 24.07
C CYS A 11 -13.22 -11.71 23.44
N CYS A 12 -13.98 -10.75 24.00
CA CYS A 12 -15.28 -10.35 23.44
C CYS A 12 -15.13 -9.38 22.25
N ALA A 13 -14.08 -8.55 22.20
CA ALA A 13 -13.86 -7.63 21.10
C ALA A 13 -13.56 -8.36 19.79
N ALA A 14 -12.85 -9.49 19.83
CA ALA A 14 -12.57 -10.33 18.67
C ALA A 14 -13.79 -11.08 18.13
N CYS A 15 -14.84 -11.30 18.96
CA CYS A 15 -16.06 -12.02 18.55
C CYS A 15 -17.17 -11.13 17.99
N VAL A 16 -17.13 -9.81 18.19
CA VAL A 16 -18.16 -8.88 17.69
C VAL A 16 -17.99 -8.60 16.18
N TRP A 17 -16.85 -8.89 15.61
CA TRP A 17 -16.53 -8.66 14.19
C TRP A 17 -17.19 -9.63 13.20
N LEU A 18 -17.79 -10.72 13.64
CA LEU A 18 -18.36 -11.75 12.76
C LEU A 18 -19.86 -11.60 12.46
N ALA A 19 -20.54 -10.56 12.95
CA ALA A 19 -22.00 -10.49 12.88
C ALA A 19 -22.60 -9.28 12.12
N ALA A 20 -21.80 -8.39 11.54
CA ALA A 20 -22.35 -7.22 10.82
C ALA A 20 -22.09 -7.33 9.30
N CYS A 21 -22.98 -7.99 8.60
CA CYS A 21 -23.14 -7.92 7.15
C CYS A 21 -24.31 -7.00 6.78
N SER A 22 -24.16 -5.69 6.95
CA SER A 22 -24.97 -4.71 6.23
C SER A 22 -24.07 -3.57 5.78
N ASP A 23 -24.24 -3.12 4.54
CA ASP A 23 -23.33 -2.20 3.85
C ASP A 23 -23.24 -0.78 4.43
N ASP A 24 -24.08 -0.44 5.42
CA ASP A 24 -24.21 0.90 5.99
C ASP A 24 -23.66 1.08 7.42
N ASP A 25 -23.28 0.02 8.13
CA ASP A 25 -22.92 0.07 9.56
C ASP A 25 -21.42 -0.12 9.84
N TYR A 26 -20.54 0.43 8.98
CA TYR A 26 -19.14 0.50 9.34
C TYR A 26 -18.92 1.64 10.35
N GLU A 27 -18.89 1.29 11.64
CA GLU A 27 -18.37 2.20 12.66
C GLU A 27 -16.85 2.27 12.57
N PRO A 28 -16.25 3.46 12.47
CA PRO A 28 -14.79 3.60 12.58
C PRO A 28 -14.35 3.01 13.92
N LEU A 29 -13.14 2.40 13.92
CA LEU A 29 -12.57 1.89 15.16
C LEU A 29 -12.62 2.99 16.22
N PRO A 30 -13.14 2.69 17.43
CA PRO A 30 -13.23 3.70 18.48
C PRO A 30 -11.84 4.25 18.81
N ASP A 31 -11.72 5.55 19.08
CA ASP A 31 -10.44 6.19 19.44
C ASP A 31 -9.70 5.49 20.57
N TRP A 32 -10.44 4.85 21.49
CA TRP A 32 -9.87 4.08 22.59
C TRP A 32 -9.12 2.80 22.17
N TRP A 33 -9.35 2.27 20.96
CA TRP A 33 -8.63 1.09 20.48
C TRP A 33 -7.12 1.35 20.39
N TRP A 34 -6.75 2.55 19.93
CA TRP A 34 -5.37 3.00 19.85
C TRP A 34 -4.75 3.24 21.24
N GLU A 35 -5.57 3.71 22.21
CA GLU A 35 -5.13 3.98 23.57
C GLU A 35 -4.84 2.69 24.36
N GLN A 36 -5.55 1.60 24.08
CA GLN A 36 -5.34 0.30 24.76
C GLN A 36 -4.09 -0.44 24.33
N THR A 37 -3.61 -0.24 23.13
CA THR A 37 -2.39 -0.91 22.62
C THR A 37 -1.10 -0.28 23.15
N GLY A 38 -1.18 0.88 23.80
CA GLY A 38 -0.04 1.65 24.30
C GLY A 38 0.93 1.93 23.16
N GLU A 39 1.00 3.14 22.64
CA GLU A 39 1.97 3.44 21.58
C GLU A 39 3.38 3.09 22.04
N PRO A 40 4.14 2.29 21.27
CA PRO A 40 5.53 2.07 21.59
C PRO A 40 6.27 3.42 21.49
N ALA A 41 7.15 3.67 22.42
CA ALA A 41 7.94 4.91 22.47
C ALA A 41 8.78 5.13 21.18
N VAL A 42 9.11 4.03 20.47
CA VAL A 42 9.93 4.05 19.24
C VAL A 42 9.38 3.02 18.23
N TYR A 43 9.14 3.47 17.02
CA TYR A 43 8.90 2.61 15.85
C TYR A 43 10.20 2.41 15.09
N PRO A 44 10.45 1.22 14.49
CA PRO A 44 11.60 1.05 13.62
C PRO A 44 11.51 2.01 12.42
N GLU A 45 12.66 2.56 12.04
CA GLU A 45 12.80 3.45 10.87
C GLU A 45 13.55 2.71 9.77
N PRO A 46 13.18 2.88 8.50
CA PRO A 46 13.95 2.32 7.41
C PRO A 46 15.30 3.03 7.29
N GLU A 47 16.37 2.23 7.11
CA GLU A 47 17.69 2.76 6.77
C GLU A 47 17.61 3.54 5.46
N PRO A 48 18.23 4.72 5.36
CA PRO A 48 18.20 5.53 4.15
C PRO A 48 18.81 4.80 2.95
N VAL A 49 18.18 4.95 1.78
CA VAL A 49 18.71 4.48 0.49
C VAL A 49 18.87 5.67 -0.47
N ASP A 50 19.90 5.62 -1.31
CA ASP A 50 20.21 6.70 -2.26
C ASP A 50 19.58 6.44 -3.64
N ASN A 51 18.29 6.18 -3.65
CA ASN A 51 17.51 6.07 -4.87
C ASN A 51 16.03 6.44 -4.64
N LYS A 52 15.28 6.60 -5.73
CA LYS A 52 13.85 6.90 -5.76
C LYS A 52 13.08 5.87 -6.59
N VAL A 53 13.64 4.67 -6.73
CA VAL A 53 13.06 3.59 -7.54
C VAL A 53 12.08 2.81 -6.72
N VAL A 54 10.87 2.62 -7.26
CA VAL A 54 9.79 1.84 -6.66
C VAL A 54 9.42 0.69 -7.59
N ALA A 55 9.52 -0.54 -7.10
CA ALA A 55 9.10 -1.71 -7.87
C ALA A 55 7.56 -1.80 -7.88
N HIS A 56 6.93 -1.66 -9.06
CA HIS A 56 5.51 -1.88 -9.25
C HIS A 56 5.19 -3.37 -9.08
N ARG A 57 4.41 -3.75 -8.07
CA ARG A 57 4.07 -5.13 -7.72
C ARG A 57 5.29 -6.04 -7.50
N GLY A 58 6.36 -5.50 -6.96
CA GLY A 58 7.64 -6.19 -6.80
C GLY A 58 8.50 -6.24 -8.06
N CYS A 59 9.65 -6.89 -7.97
CA CYS A 59 10.58 -7.09 -9.10
C CYS A 59 10.14 -8.29 -9.97
N TYR A 60 9.00 -8.21 -10.66
CA TYR A 60 8.46 -9.35 -11.39
C TYR A 60 8.91 -9.42 -12.87
N ALA A 61 8.86 -8.30 -13.59
CA ALA A 61 9.02 -8.32 -15.04
C ALA A 61 10.44 -8.74 -15.53
N GLU A 62 11.45 -8.58 -14.68
CA GLU A 62 12.86 -8.85 -15.02
C GLU A 62 13.41 -10.11 -14.36
N THR A 63 12.65 -10.77 -13.49
CA THR A 63 13.13 -11.89 -12.67
C THR A 63 12.39 -13.20 -12.94
N GLY A 64 11.24 -13.12 -13.61
CA GLY A 64 10.34 -14.25 -13.80
C GLY A 64 9.50 -14.59 -12.57
N PHE A 65 9.59 -13.83 -11.47
CA PHE A 65 8.69 -13.96 -10.33
C PHE A 65 7.28 -13.47 -10.70
N PRO A 66 6.21 -13.99 -10.12
CA PRO A 66 4.88 -13.42 -10.29
C PRO A 66 4.82 -12.00 -9.71
N GLN A 67 3.97 -11.15 -10.30
CA GLN A 67 3.60 -9.89 -9.67
C GLN A 67 2.96 -10.16 -8.30
N ASN A 68 3.16 -9.24 -7.34
CA ASN A 68 2.62 -9.37 -5.99
C ASN A 68 3.04 -10.65 -5.26
N SER A 69 4.24 -11.19 -5.57
CA SER A 69 4.82 -12.36 -4.90
C SER A 69 5.80 -11.94 -3.80
N VAL A 70 5.93 -12.78 -2.77
CA VAL A 70 6.95 -12.59 -1.73
C VAL A 70 8.35 -12.63 -2.33
N ALA A 71 8.60 -13.48 -3.34
CA ALA A 71 9.88 -13.54 -4.05
C ALA A 71 10.21 -12.22 -4.76
N GLY A 72 9.23 -11.61 -5.45
CA GLY A 72 9.40 -10.31 -6.11
C GLY A 72 9.70 -9.19 -5.12
N LEU A 73 9.05 -9.18 -3.95
CA LEU A 73 9.33 -8.24 -2.87
C LEU A 73 10.73 -8.46 -2.26
N LYS A 74 11.10 -9.71 -1.96
CA LYS A 74 12.45 -10.02 -1.45
C LYS A 74 13.54 -9.55 -2.40
N LYS A 75 13.30 -9.61 -3.71
CA LYS A 75 14.24 -9.08 -4.70
C LYS A 75 14.35 -7.56 -4.63
N ALA A 76 13.25 -6.84 -4.41
CA ALA A 76 13.27 -5.39 -4.21
C ALA A 76 14.09 -5.01 -2.95
N VAL A 77 13.92 -5.75 -1.87
CA VAL A 77 14.68 -5.60 -0.62
C VAL A 77 16.17 -5.89 -0.84
N GLU A 78 16.52 -7.01 -1.50
CA GLU A 78 17.91 -7.37 -1.86
C GLU A 78 18.60 -6.24 -2.63
N MET A 79 17.85 -5.62 -3.55
CA MET A 79 18.34 -4.51 -4.37
C MET A 79 18.34 -3.17 -3.65
N LYS A 80 17.88 -3.11 -2.40
CA LYS A 80 17.74 -1.89 -1.60
C LYS A 80 16.98 -0.79 -2.36
N LEU A 81 15.91 -1.16 -3.07
CA LEU A 81 15.06 -0.18 -3.72
C LEU A 81 14.39 0.71 -2.66
N PHE A 82 14.07 1.95 -3.02
CA PHE A 82 13.38 2.85 -2.11
C PHE A 82 12.08 2.23 -1.57
N ALA A 83 11.27 1.66 -2.48
CA ALA A 83 10.05 0.95 -2.08
C ALA A 83 9.70 -0.18 -3.05
N SER A 84 8.83 -1.06 -2.60
CA SER A 84 8.05 -1.96 -3.44
C SER A 84 6.57 -1.66 -3.26
N GLU A 85 5.86 -1.50 -4.35
CA GLU A 85 4.40 -1.33 -4.32
C GLU A 85 3.72 -2.69 -4.39
N CYS A 86 2.55 -2.82 -3.78
CA CYS A 86 1.69 -3.99 -3.84
C CYS A 86 0.20 -3.62 -3.78
N ASP A 87 -0.63 -4.47 -4.36
CA ASP A 87 -2.08 -4.34 -4.42
C ASP A 87 -2.75 -5.21 -3.36
N ILE A 88 -3.78 -4.71 -2.66
CA ILE A 88 -4.44 -5.47 -1.60
C ILE A 88 -5.95 -5.61 -1.78
N HIS A 89 -6.46 -6.76 -1.31
CA HIS A 89 -7.89 -7.06 -1.18
C HIS A 89 -8.21 -7.65 0.20
N LEU A 90 -9.48 -7.56 0.61
CA LEU A 90 -9.98 -8.18 1.84
C LEU A 90 -10.78 -9.43 1.51
N THR A 91 -10.48 -10.54 2.19
CA THR A 91 -11.24 -11.79 2.07
C THR A 91 -12.50 -11.76 2.91
N LYS A 92 -13.43 -12.68 2.64
CA LYS A 92 -14.67 -12.86 3.42
C LYS A 92 -14.43 -13.07 4.92
N ASP A 93 -13.34 -13.72 5.29
CA ASP A 93 -12.94 -13.97 6.68
C ASP A 93 -11.96 -12.93 7.24
N GLY A 94 -11.86 -11.75 6.60
CA GLY A 94 -11.13 -10.59 7.10
C GLY A 94 -9.61 -10.68 6.96
N LYS A 95 -9.08 -11.54 6.10
CA LYS A 95 -7.65 -11.57 5.79
C LYS A 95 -7.33 -10.56 4.70
N VAL A 96 -6.26 -9.79 4.87
CA VAL A 96 -5.75 -8.89 3.83
C VAL A 96 -4.74 -9.65 2.99
N VAL A 97 -5.06 -9.83 1.72
CA VAL A 97 -4.26 -10.59 0.74
C VAL A 97 -3.63 -9.65 -0.28
N VAL A 98 -2.51 -10.08 -0.87
CA VAL A 98 -1.78 -9.30 -1.87
C VAL A 98 -2.00 -9.88 -3.26
N TYR A 99 -2.75 -9.14 -4.10
CA TYR A 99 -3.09 -9.53 -5.46
C TYR A 99 -3.63 -8.33 -6.23
N HIS A 100 -3.45 -8.29 -7.57
CA HIS A 100 -3.85 -7.12 -8.36
C HIS A 100 -5.30 -7.17 -8.84
N ASP A 101 -5.70 -8.29 -9.46
CA ASP A 101 -6.99 -8.38 -10.13
C ASP A 101 -8.13 -8.57 -9.12
N ASP A 102 -9.35 -8.18 -9.48
CA ASP A 102 -10.52 -8.29 -8.61
C ASP A 102 -10.91 -9.74 -8.29
N TYR A 103 -10.43 -10.68 -9.09
CA TYR A 103 -10.75 -12.10 -9.01
C TYR A 103 -9.49 -12.96 -8.91
N TYR A 104 -9.36 -13.73 -7.84
CA TYR A 104 -8.26 -14.67 -7.70
C TYR A 104 -8.33 -15.76 -8.76
N LEU A 105 -7.22 -15.96 -9.48
CA LEU A 105 -7.10 -16.89 -10.62
C LEU A 105 -8.24 -16.72 -11.64
N GLY A 106 -8.74 -15.48 -11.81
CA GLY A 106 -9.69 -15.08 -12.83
C GLY A 106 -11.16 -15.42 -12.55
N ASN A 107 -11.51 -16.03 -11.41
CA ASN A 107 -12.88 -16.52 -11.21
C ASN A 107 -13.47 -16.40 -9.79
N THR A 108 -12.71 -15.96 -8.79
CA THR A 108 -13.21 -15.90 -7.41
C THR A 108 -12.96 -14.54 -6.80
N CYS A 109 -14.02 -13.81 -6.53
CA CYS A 109 -13.97 -12.52 -5.86
C CYS A 109 -13.51 -12.70 -4.41
N PHE A 110 -12.57 -11.85 -3.97
CA PHE A 110 -11.97 -11.96 -2.63
C PHE A 110 -13.00 -11.83 -1.52
N LYS A 111 -13.93 -10.86 -1.62
CA LYS A 111 -14.97 -10.63 -0.61
C LYS A 111 -15.95 -11.80 -0.43
N ASP A 112 -16.03 -12.71 -1.39
CA ASP A 112 -17.01 -13.83 -1.40
C ASP A 112 -16.41 -15.16 -0.91
N ALA A 113 -15.08 -15.21 -0.72
CA ALA A 113 -14.37 -16.43 -0.31
C ALA A 113 -13.43 -16.17 0.89
N THR A 114 -13.29 -17.18 1.73
CA THR A 114 -12.31 -17.21 2.81
C THR A 114 -10.90 -17.42 2.24
N TYR A 115 -9.88 -17.01 3.00
CA TYR A 115 -8.48 -17.24 2.62
C TYR A 115 -8.17 -18.72 2.35
N ALA A 116 -8.72 -19.62 3.16
CA ALA A 116 -8.54 -21.05 2.97
C ALA A 116 -9.16 -21.56 1.66
N GLU A 117 -10.36 -21.08 1.29
CA GLU A 117 -11.01 -21.41 0.04
C GLU A 117 -10.24 -20.86 -1.18
N LEU A 118 -9.68 -19.67 -1.07
CA LEU A 118 -8.82 -19.11 -2.12
C LEU A 118 -7.55 -19.94 -2.30
N CYS A 119 -6.83 -20.26 -1.22
CA CYS A 119 -5.63 -21.10 -1.28
C CYS A 119 -5.89 -22.50 -1.84
N ALA A 120 -7.07 -23.07 -1.61
CA ALA A 120 -7.45 -24.37 -2.17
C ALA A 120 -7.64 -24.36 -3.71
N LYS A 121 -7.81 -23.17 -4.32
CA LYS A 121 -7.97 -23.05 -5.79
C LYS A 121 -6.63 -23.11 -6.54
N GLY A 122 -5.52 -22.80 -5.89
CA GLY A 122 -4.21 -22.85 -6.53
C GLY A 122 -3.19 -21.94 -5.87
N THR A 123 -2.07 -21.77 -6.58
CA THR A 123 -0.91 -20.98 -6.16
C THR A 123 -0.56 -19.96 -7.25
N LEU A 124 0.32 -19.02 -6.92
CA LEU A 124 1.00 -18.19 -7.91
C LEU A 124 1.85 -19.07 -8.84
N ALA A 125 2.27 -18.53 -9.98
CA ALA A 125 3.00 -19.26 -11.01
C ALA A 125 4.34 -19.87 -10.53
N ASN A 126 4.94 -19.33 -9.47
CA ASN A 126 6.15 -19.84 -8.84
C ASN A 126 5.89 -20.83 -7.68
N GLY A 127 4.63 -21.22 -7.45
CA GLY A 127 4.22 -22.15 -6.40
C GLY A 127 3.96 -21.49 -5.02
N GLU A 128 4.15 -20.19 -4.87
CA GLU A 128 3.77 -19.47 -3.66
C GLU A 128 2.24 -19.51 -3.47
N LYS A 129 1.79 -19.64 -2.23
CA LYS A 129 0.39 -19.40 -1.88
C LYS A 129 0.02 -17.95 -2.16
N LEU A 130 -1.27 -17.65 -2.22
CA LEU A 130 -1.76 -16.27 -2.19
C LEU A 130 -1.16 -15.55 -0.97
N PRO A 131 -0.32 -14.51 -1.15
CA PRO A 131 0.38 -13.90 -0.03
C PRO A 131 -0.57 -13.10 0.87
N LEU A 132 -0.28 -13.10 2.16
CA LEU A 132 -0.89 -12.20 3.14
C LEU A 132 -0.09 -10.89 3.25
N LEU A 133 -0.77 -9.79 3.58
CA LEU A 133 -0.11 -8.51 3.82
C LEU A 133 0.90 -8.59 4.97
N GLU A 134 0.60 -9.38 6.00
CA GLU A 134 1.50 -9.61 7.14
C GLU A 134 2.87 -10.14 6.70
N GLU A 135 2.89 -11.04 5.69
CA GLU A 135 4.13 -11.61 5.15
C GLU A 135 4.96 -10.55 4.41
N PHE A 136 4.30 -9.64 3.68
CA PHE A 136 4.95 -8.53 3.00
C PHE A 136 5.56 -7.53 3.99
N ILE A 137 4.84 -7.21 5.05
CA ILE A 137 5.33 -6.32 6.11
C ILE A 137 6.54 -6.94 6.82
N ASP A 138 6.50 -8.23 7.12
CA ASP A 138 7.63 -8.93 7.76
C ASP A 138 8.90 -8.85 6.89
N VAL A 139 8.76 -9.05 5.57
CA VAL A 139 9.89 -8.96 4.62
C VAL A 139 10.54 -7.57 4.63
N VAL A 140 9.76 -6.49 4.62
CA VAL A 140 10.35 -5.14 4.62
C VAL A 140 10.95 -4.76 5.97
N LEU A 141 10.35 -5.19 7.08
CA LEU A 141 10.91 -5.00 8.42
C LEU A 141 12.24 -5.75 8.60
N GLU A 142 12.32 -7.01 8.15
CA GLU A 142 13.56 -7.80 8.16
C GLU A 142 14.63 -7.18 7.25
N GLY A 143 14.24 -6.62 6.10
CA GLY A 143 15.14 -5.99 5.15
C GLY A 143 15.69 -4.64 5.60
N GLY A 144 14.96 -3.92 6.43
CA GLY A 144 15.40 -2.75 7.15
C GLY A 144 15.54 -1.45 6.35
N CYS A 145 15.37 -1.44 5.02
CA CYS A 145 15.59 -0.25 4.19
C CYS A 145 14.51 0.03 3.13
N THR A 146 13.89 -0.99 2.56
CA THR A 146 12.87 -0.85 1.51
C THR A 146 11.50 -0.63 2.14
N GLN A 147 10.79 0.41 1.68
CA GLN A 147 9.41 0.66 2.10
C GLN A 147 8.41 -0.22 1.34
N LEU A 148 7.23 -0.42 1.91
CA LEU A 148 6.09 -1.06 1.26
C LEU A 148 5.02 0.00 0.95
N TRP A 149 4.66 0.15 -0.31
CA TRP A 149 3.59 1.03 -0.75
C TRP A 149 2.35 0.20 -1.10
N ILE A 150 1.29 0.38 -0.32
CA ILE A 150 0.09 -0.46 -0.35
C ILE A 150 -0.99 0.25 -1.17
N ASP A 151 -1.32 -0.28 -2.36
CA ASP A 151 -2.46 0.18 -3.17
C ASP A 151 -3.74 -0.53 -2.75
N VAL A 152 -4.67 0.24 -2.19
CA VAL A 152 -5.98 -0.25 -1.75
C VAL A 152 -6.91 -0.34 -2.95
N LYS A 153 -7.13 -1.56 -3.45
CA LYS A 153 -7.96 -1.79 -4.62
C LYS A 153 -9.45 -1.53 -4.37
N THR A 154 -10.10 -0.97 -5.37
CA THR A 154 -11.57 -0.85 -5.43
C THR A 154 -12.12 -2.02 -6.24
N LEU A 155 -13.09 -2.76 -5.70
CA LEU A 155 -13.80 -3.78 -6.45
C LEU A 155 -14.82 -3.11 -7.38
N GLY A 156 -14.46 -2.96 -8.66
CA GLY A 156 -15.32 -2.36 -9.68
C GLY A 156 -15.62 -0.87 -9.48
N ASP A 157 -16.43 -0.30 -10.38
CA ASP A 157 -16.84 1.11 -10.36
C ASP A 157 -18.14 1.38 -9.59
N GLU A 158 -18.74 0.36 -8.99
CA GLU A 158 -20.02 0.45 -8.27
C GLU A 158 -19.87 1.11 -6.90
N ALA A 159 -20.97 1.67 -6.38
CA ALA A 159 -20.98 2.34 -5.07
C ALA A 159 -20.49 1.44 -3.92
N GLY A 160 -20.71 0.12 -4.01
CA GLY A 160 -20.21 -0.87 -3.05
C GLY A 160 -18.68 -1.02 -3.03
N GLY A 161 -17.98 -0.75 -4.13
CA GLY A 161 -16.53 -0.86 -4.22
C GLY A 161 -15.78 0.10 -3.28
N ASN A 162 -16.32 1.29 -3.01
CA ASN A 162 -15.70 2.23 -2.06
C ASN A 162 -15.80 1.76 -0.61
N ALA A 163 -16.91 1.13 -0.22
CA ALA A 163 -17.09 0.59 1.14
C ALA A 163 -16.12 -0.58 1.38
N GLU A 164 -16.01 -1.50 0.41
CA GLU A 164 -15.08 -2.62 0.48
C GLU A 164 -13.63 -2.16 0.56
N ALA A 165 -13.23 -1.24 -0.31
CA ALA A 165 -11.89 -0.66 -0.29
C ALA A 165 -11.58 0.05 1.04
N SER A 166 -12.57 0.74 1.63
CA SER A 166 -12.40 1.37 2.94
C SER A 166 -12.17 0.33 4.03
N ARG A 167 -12.94 -0.76 4.05
CA ARG A 167 -12.73 -1.89 4.98
C ARG A 167 -11.34 -2.51 4.80
N THR A 168 -10.93 -2.74 3.54
CA THR A 168 -9.60 -3.26 3.21
C THR A 168 -8.50 -2.34 3.74
N GLY A 169 -8.59 -1.04 3.48
CA GLY A 169 -7.59 -0.07 3.92
C GLY A 169 -7.48 0.03 5.44
N ILE A 170 -8.60 -0.06 6.16
CA ILE A 170 -8.62 -0.05 7.62
C ILE A 170 -8.04 -1.34 8.19
N ALA A 171 -8.41 -2.50 7.66
CA ALA A 171 -7.81 -3.78 8.07
C ALA A 171 -6.29 -3.79 7.84
N ALA A 172 -5.83 -3.25 6.70
CA ALA A 172 -4.41 -3.09 6.43
C ALA A 172 -3.73 -2.16 7.45
N ALA A 173 -4.36 -1.03 7.80
CA ALA A 173 -3.83 -0.10 8.79
C ALA A 173 -3.68 -0.74 10.18
N GLN A 174 -4.62 -1.60 10.58
CA GLN A 174 -4.52 -2.37 11.82
C GLN A 174 -3.29 -3.30 11.82
N ILE A 175 -3.09 -4.06 10.74
CA ILE A 175 -1.93 -4.95 10.60
C ILE A 175 -0.63 -4.16 10.67
N VAL A 176 -0.55 -3.02 9.98
CA VAL A 176 0.64 -2.14 10.02
C VAL A 176 0.92 -1.64 11.45
N HIS A 177 -0.13 -1.29 12.19
CA HIS A 177 0.00 -0.87 13.58
C HIS A 177 0.46 -2.03 14.48
N GLU A 178 -0.17 -3.19 14.41
CA GLU A 178 0.17 -4.38 15.20
C GLU A 178 1.62 -4.82 14.98
N LYS A 179 2.09 -4.74 13.73
CA LYS A 179 3.47 -5.04 13.35
C LYS A 179 4.45 -3.90 13.61
N ARG A 180 3.98 -2.75 14.10
CA ARG A 180 4.80 -1.54 14.34
C ARG A 180 5.53 -1.03 13.09
N ALA A 181 4.92 -1.19 11.91
CA ALA A 181 5.55 -0.95 10.62
C ALA A 181 5.23 0.42 10.01
N LYS A 182 4.67 1.38 10.77
CA LYS A 182 4.16 2.65 10.22
C LYS A 182 5.19 3.45 9.41
N ASN A 183 6.47 3.40 9.79
CA ASN A 183 7.51 4.15 9.10
C ASN A 183 8.00 3.44 7.81
N PHE A 184 7.68 2.16 7.67
CA PHE A 184 7.97 1.37 6.48
C PHE A 184 6.84 1.37 5.44
N VAL A 185 5.67 1.95 5.74
CA VAL A 185 4.48 1.81 4.91
C VAL A 185 3.97 3.15 4.40
N GLY A 186 3.55 3.17 3.14
CA GLY A 186 2.73 4.23 2.55
C GLY A 186 1.47 3.63 1.92
N PHE A 187 0.33 4.35 2.01
CA PHE A 187 -0.92 3.93 1.39
C PHE A 187 -1.17 4.68 0.09
N ILE A 188 -1.62 3.96 -0.93
CA ILE A 188 -2.11 4.51 -2.19
C ILE A 188 -3.62 4.28 -2.24
N VAL A 189 -4.39 5.36 -2.46
CA VAL A 189 -5.85 5.29 -2.56
C VAL A 189 -6.33 6.03 -3.80
N GLY A 190 -7.09 5.34 -4.63
CA GLY A 190 -7.56 5.89 -5.91
C GLY A 190 -8.73 6.86 -5.79
N ARG A 191 -9.39 6.97 -4.62
CA ARG A 191 -10.59 7.80 -4.44
C ARG A 191 -10.58 8.54 -3.09
N LEU A 192 -11.04 9.81 -3.10
CA LEU A 192 -11.11 10.64 -1.88
C LEU A 192 -12.01 10.03 -0.80
N ALA A 193 -13.13 9.42 -1.18
CA ALA A 193 -14.04 8.76 -0.24
C ALA A 193 -13.36 7.63 0.55
N ILE A 194 -12.43 6.90 -0.06
CA ILE A 194 -11.63 5.87 0.61
C ILE A 194 -10.59 6.54 1.50
N ARG A 195 -9.88 7.55 0.97
CA ARG A 195 -8.88 8.32 1.72
C ARG A 195 -9.45 8.85 3.03
N ASP A 196 -10.62 9.49 2.98
CA ASP A 196 -11.23 10.13 4.15
C ASP A 196 -11.64 9.12 5.23
N LYS A 197 -11.79 7.84 4.90
CA LYS A 197 -12.02 6.75 5.85
C LYS A 197 -10.72 6.10 6.33
N VAL A 198 -9.72 5.96 5.45
CA VAL A 198 -8.42 5.35 5.80
C VAL A 198 -7.57 6.29 6.66
N ILE A 199 -7.57 7.60 6.40
CA ILE A 199 -6.77 8.57 7.17
C ILE A 199 -7.04 8.53 8.67
N PRO A 200 -8.27 8.52 9.17
CA PRO A 200 -8.50 8.37 10.60
C PRO A 200 -7.91 7.08 11.18
N ALA A 201 -8.00 5.97 10.42
CA ALA A 201 -7.43 4.68 10.85
C ALA A 201 -5.90 4.70 10.92
N VAL A 202 -5.23 5.41 10.01
CA VAL A 202 -3.77 5.59 10.02
C VAL A 202 -3.32 6.82 10.83
N ARG A 203 -4.27 7.56 11.45
CA ARG A 203 -4.04 8.75 12.29
C ARG A 203 -3.11 9.80 11.65
N SER A 204 -3.24 10.00 10.34
CA SER A 204 -2.44 10.95 9.55
C SER A 204 -0.90 10.80 9.69
N ALA A 205 -0.41 9.85 10.48
CA ALA A 205 1.02 9.62 10.67
C ALA A 205 1.67 8.92 9.46
N TRP A 206 0.87 8.28 8.60
CA TRP A 206 1.35 7.54 7.44
C TRP A 206 1.03 8.26 6.15
N PRO A 207 1.95 8.25 5.16
CA PRO A 207 1.69 8.87 3.87
C PRO A 207 0.49 8.20 3.19
N VAL A 208 -0.52 8.99 2.86
CA VAL A 208 -1.64 8.56 2.04
C VAL A 208 -1.63 9.34 0.75
N SER A 209 -1.43 8.66 -0.36
CA SER A 209 -1.39 9.27 -1.67
C SER A 209 -2.76 9.29 -2.34
N TYR A 210 -2.94 10.25 -3.22
CA TYR A 210 -4.07 10.31 -4.13
C TYR A 210 -3.59 10.67 -5.53
N GLY A 211 -4.12 9.97 -6.54
CA GLY A 211 -3.80 10.21 -7.94
C GLY A 211 -4.99 10.76 -8.69
N ALA A 212 -4.97 12.04 -9.04
CA ALA A 212 -5.94 12.64 -9.94
C ALA A 212 -5.24 13.57 -10.92
N ALA A 213 -5.21 13.20 -12.19
CA ALA A 213 -4.52 13.94 -13.25
C ALA A 213 -4.96 15.41 -13.35
N ALA A 214 -6.23 15.70 -13.01
CA ALA A 214 -6.80 17.04 -13.03
C ALA A 214 -6.44 17.89 -11.79
N TYR A 215 -5.80 17.32 -10.76
CA TYR A 215 -5.46 18.05 -9.55
C TYR A 215 -4.15 18.81 -9.73
N GLU A 216 -4.18 20.06 -9.31
CA GLU A 216 -3.03 20.95 -9.25
C GLU A 216 -2.46 20.97 -7.81
N PRO A 217 -1.23 21.45 -7.58
CA PRO A 217 -0.60 21.47 -6.27
C PRO A 217 -1.46 22.08 -5.16
N GLY A 218 -2.21 23.13 -5.48
CA GLY A 218 -3.13 23.78 -4.55
C GLY A 218 -4.24 22.88 -4.04
N ASP A 219 -4.71 21.95 -4.86
CA ASP A 219 -5.75 21.00 -4.47
C ASP A 219 -5.25 20.00 -3.42
N PHE A 220 -4.01 19.53 -3.57
CA PHE A 220 -3.36 18.66 -2.59
C PHE A 220 -3.15 19.36 -1.25
N ILE A 221 -2.65 20.60 -1.29
CA ILE A 221 -2.42 21.40 -0.08
C ILE A 221 -3.74 21.74 0.61
N ALA A 222 -4.76 22.18 -0.13
CA ALA A 222 -6.05 22.56 0.42
C ALA A 222 -6.80 21.39 1.07
N ARG A 223 -6.48 20.15 0.65
CA ARG A 223 -7.09 18.91 1.15
C ARG A 223 -6.20 18.15 2.13
N ASP A 224 -5.05 18.72 2.51
CA ASP A 224 -4.05 18.06 3.34
C ASP A 224 -3.64 16.69 2.79
N ILE A 225 -3.35 16.61 1.49
CA ILE A 225 -2.89 15.40 0.83
C ILE A 225 -1.38 15.50 0.65
N PRO A 226 -0.57 14.75 1.42
CA PRO A 226 0.88 14.92 1.43
C PRO A 226 1.60 14.25 0.26
N TRP A 227 0.87 13.52 -0.58
CA TRP A 227 1.48 12.73 -1.65
C TRP A 227 0.62 12.68 -2.92
N ALA A 228 1.17 13.18 -4.01
CA ALA A 228 0.60 13.09 -5.36
C ALA A 228 1.20 11.86 -6.08
N ASN A 229 0.37 10.83 -6.31
CA ASN A 229 0.74 9.62 -7.06
C ASN A 229 0.05 9.64 -8.42
N MET A 230 0.77 10.07 -9.46
CA MET A 230 0.20 10.39 -10.77
C MET A 230 0.59 9.36 -11.83
N LYS A 231 -0.36 9.05 -12.74
CA LYS A 231 -0.05 8.30 -13.95
C LYS A 231 0.80 9.14 -14.88
N LEU A 232 1.97 8.64 -15.28
CA LEU A 232 2.90 9.36 -16.14
C LEU A 232 2.25 9.76 -17.49
N ALA A 233 1.41 8.88 -18.06
CA ALA A 233 0.72 9.17 -19.31
C ALA A 233 -0.18 10.42 -19.24
N ASP A 234 -0.73 10.72 -18.07
CA ASP A 234 -1.61 11.87 -17.83
C ASP A 234 -0.84 13.10 -17.31
N PHE A 235 0.23 12.85 -16.53
CA PHE A 235 1.06 13.91 -15.95
C PHE A 235 2.06 14.49 -16.97
N GLY A 236 2.66 13.64 -17.78
CA GLY A 236 3.75 13.97 -18.68
C GLY A 236 5.10 14.16 -17.96
N LEU A 237 6.17 14.31 -18.75
CA LEU A 237 7.50 14.71 -18.26
C LEU A 237 7.61 16.25 -18.21
N ASP A 238 6.64 16.92 -17.57
CA ASP A 238 6.56 18.38 -17.49
C ASP A 238 7.31 18.91 -16.27
N THR A 239 8.50 19.44 -16.52
CA THR A 239 9.37 20.05 -15.49
C THR A 239 8.68 21.22 -14.77
N LYS A 240 7.91 22.06 -15.48
CA LYS A 240 7.23 23.21 -14.87
C LYS A 240 6.14 22.73 -13.92
N ARG A 241 5.34 21.74 -14.36
CA ARG A 241 4.30 21.13 -13.53
C ARG A 241 4.91 20.42 -12.32
N ALA A 242 5.96 19.61 -12.51
CA ALA A 242 6.62 18.91 -11.41
C ALA A 242 7.18 19.85 -10.35
N LYS A 243 7.81 20.96 -10.77
CA LYS A 243 8.36 21.99 -9.87
C LYS A 243 7.29 22.84 -9.19
N SER A 244 6.05 22.86 -9.67
CA SER A 244 4.95 23.56 -9.01
C SER A 244 4.46 22.82 -7.74
N PHE A 245 4.72 21.52 -7.61
CA PHE A 245 4.46 20.77 -6.38
C PHE A 245 5.57 21.09 -5.35
N PRO A 246 5.23 21.65 -4.17
CA PRO A 246 6.26 22.01 -3.18
C PRO A 246 6.86 20.74 -2.56
N GLU A 247 8.18 20.55 -2.73
CA GLU A 247 8.94 19.37 -2.31
C GLU A 247 8.79 19.05 -0.81
N ASN A 248 8.71 20.08 0.01
CA ASN A 248 8.58 19.95 1.46
C ASN A 248 7.14 19.74 1.96
N LYS A 249 6.15 19.72 1.05
CA LYS A 249 4.73 19.57 1.42
C LYS A 249 4.04 18.42 0.71
N VAL A 250 4.39 18.17 -0.57
CA VAL A 250 3.74 17.18 -1.39
C VAL A 250 4.78 16.30 -2.07
N ARG A 251 4.91 15.05 -1.61
CA ARG A 251 5.69 14.02 -2.29
C ARG A 251 5.12 13.81 -3.70
N LEU A 252 5.97 13.63 -4.70
CA LEU A 252 5.55 13.31 -6.07
C LEU A 252 6.06 11.93 -6.48
N SER A 253 5.15 11.06 -6.87
CA SER A 253 5.48 9.78 -7.53
C SER A 253 4.77 9.68 -8.87
N LEU A 254 5.44 9.06 -9.84
CA LEU A 254 4.90 8.84 -11.18
C LEU A 254 4.90 7.35 -11.51
N TRP A 255 3.81 6.86 -12.10
CA TRP A 255 3.62 5.48 -12.55
C TRP A 255 2.94 5.48 -13.94
N GLN A 256 3.19 4.62 -14.89
CA GLN A 256 4.25 3.66 -14.99
C GLN A 256 5.44 4.27 -15.73
N ILE A 257 6.65 4.08 -15.22
CA ILE A 257 7.88 4.56 -15.84
C ILE A 257 8.63 3.35 -16.39
N ASP A 258 8.38 2.95 -17.64
CA ASP A 258 8.81 1.65 -18.16
C ASP A 258 9.79 1.73 -19.34
N THR A 259 10.00 2.90 -19.93
CA THR A 259 10.99 3.09 -21.03
C THR A 259 12.24 3.83 -20.53
N ASP A 260 13.36 3.65 -21.23
CA ASP A 260 14.62 4.33 -20.90
C ASP A 260 14.46 5.86 -20.87
N GLU A 261 13.72 6.41 -21.83
CA GLU A 261 13.43 7.85 -21.90
C GLU A 261 12.63 8.32 -20.69
N GLN A 262 11.61 7.56 -20.29
CA GLN A 262 10.79 7.86 -19.10
C GLN A 262 11.63 7.77 -17.82
N MET A 263 12.49 6.76 -17.70
CA MET A 263 13.37 6.57 -16.53
C MET A 263 14.31 7.75 -16.35
N GLN A 264 15.03 8.13 -17.41
CA GLN A 264 15.93 9.28 -17.39
C GLN A 264 15.18 10.61 -17.24
N GLY A 265 14.07 10.76 -17.97
CA GLY A 265 13.25 11.97 -17.96
C GLY A 265 12.61 12.24 -16.59
N SER A 266 12.15 11.21 -15.90
CA SER A 266 11.51 11.36 -14.58
C SER A 266 12.43 11.98 -13.53
N GLN A 267 13.71 11.66 -13.55
CA GLN A 267 14.71 12.28 -12.67
C GLN A 267 15.10 13.69 -13.13
N GLY A 268 14.94 13.99 -14.41
CA GLY A 268 15.24 15.31 -14.99
C GLY A 268 14.20 16.39 -14.67
N ILE A 269 12.94 15.99 -14.43
CA ILE A 269 11.87 16.97 -14.14
C ILE A 269 11.95 17.56 -12.73
N ARG A 270 12.36 16.72 -11.74
CA ARG A 270 12.58 17.09 -10.34
C ARG A 270 13.34 15.96 -9.65
N SER A 271 14.39 16.28 -8.89
CA SER A 271 15.32 15.29 -8.32
C SER A 271 14.73 14.37 -7.25
N ASP A 272 13.59 14.75 -6.66
CA ASP A 272 12.90 13.99 -5.62
C ASP A 272 11.65 13.24 -6.10
N VAL A 273 11.47 13.07 -7.42
CA VAL A 273 10.39 12.25 -7.99
C VAL A 273 10.65 10.77 -7.76
N TYR A 274 9.69 10.09 -7.19
CA TYR A 274 9.70 8.63 -7.06
C TYR A 274 9.15 7.98 -8.33
N GLY A 275 9.92 7.07 -8.91
CA GLY A 275 9.53 6.37 -10.13
C GLY A 275 9.02 4.97 -9.86
N ILE A 276 7.72 4.73 -10.14
CA ILE A 276 7.10 3.41 -10.03
C ILE A 276 7.18 2.73 -11.39
N THR A 277 7.88 1.58 -11.46
CA THR A 277 8.20 0.90 -12.71
C THR A 277 8.05 -0.61 -12.62
N ASN A 278 7.68 -1.24 -13.74
CA ASN A 278 7.72 -2.70 -13.91
C ASN A 278 9.16 -3.23 -14.07
N TYR A 279 10.13 -2.34 -14.37
CA TYR A 279 11.53 -2.68 -14.65
C TYR A 279 12.49 -2.00 -13.68
N PRO A 280 12.39 -2.28 -12.36
CA PRO A 280 13.18 -1.57 -11.36
C PRO A 280 14.69 -1.82 -11.48
N LEU A 281 15.11 -3.01 -11.89
CA LEU A 281 16.53 -3.31 -12.05
C LEU A 281 17.12 -2.51 -13.21
N ARG A 282 16.41 -2.45 -14.34
CA ARG A 282 16.77 -1.62 -15.50
C ARG A 282 16.79 -0.13 -15.14
N MET A 283 15.83 0.34 -14.33
CA MET A 283 15.80 1.73 -13.88
C MET A 283 17.02 2.06 -13.02
N MET A 284 17.41 1.18 -12.09
CA MET A 284 18.62 1.34 -11.29
C MET A 284 19.88 1.45 -12.17
N ASP A 285 20.02 0.59 -13.20
CA ASP A 285 21.13 0.66 -14.15
C ASP A 285 21.14 1.96 -14.96
N LYS A 286 19.98 2.36 -15.49
CA LYS A 286 19.85 3.57 -16.30
C LYS A 286 20.17 4.85 -15.52
N LEU A 287 19.94 4.84 -14.22
CA LEU A 287 20.25 5.96 -13.34
C LEU A 287 21.67 5.88 -12.73
N GLY A 288 22.44 4.83 -13.02
CA GLY A 288 23.78 4.63 -12.47
C GLY A 288 23.79 4.38 -10.96
N LEU A 289 22.75 3.72 -10.44
CA LEU A 289 22.53 3.49 -9.01
C LEU A 289 22.94 2.06 -8.56
N ARG A 290 23.49 1.25 -9.46
CA ARG A 290 24.08 -0.06 -9.18
C ARG A 290 25.27 -0.38 -10.08
#